data_ad12083a04c10a1f6356e0f260259329
#
_entry.id   ad12083a04c10a1f6356e0f260259329
#
_cell.length_a   1.000
_cell.length_b   1.000
_cell.length_c   1.000
_cell.angle_alpha   90.00
_cell.angle_beta   90.00
_cell.angle_gamma   90.00
#
_symmetry.space_group_name_H-M   'P 1'
#
loop_
_entity.id
_entity.type
_entity.pdbx_description
1 polymer ?
#
loop_
_entity_poly.entity_id
_entity_poly.type
_entity_poly.pdbx_seq_one_letter_code
_entity_poly.pdbx_strand_id
1 'polypeptide(L)'
;MAPRSVAVLPPACNPISLRSSSVILRFVTGLLVVPLWVLSGVACAQGGKSDAGDQKAEKVFYSAKDREAAMHAAALYVPTEVGAARIMEGPPQNPKLFQLHFNDKVICDFKTPGSQMGGKTEKFECLIKEVQSANGQVQTRTDNIDEEPIKVKFGADDNEVYAEVAATRLMWALGYYADAWYPVTVECHGCPENPESGSGKPDTRTYFPATIVRKYPGHKMYEKGKEEEGWSWDELDKYNGRPTYERDGLKLLAAFMQHSDNKAQQQRLTCDKVHVDEKTNPYTTTCGDPVMLVQDVGTTWGSGGLISSNTEAKMNLKNWSNKKVWNKAGSDGAPKQCEASLTKSLTAHGGLENPKISEEGRRFDAGLMCQLTDQQIQDLFRAARAADMPEWHNHDGSFKAGATEASVVQQWTDAFKKKREQLASARCEWKEKPADLSAIDNPKGLASVPNYCTAKPF
;
A
#
# COMPACT_ATOMS: atom_id res chain seq x y z
N MET A 1 30.74 24.52 -34.60
CA MET A 1 31.69 23.93 -33.65
C MET A 1 30.86 23.17 -32.62
N ALA A 2 30.81 21.86 -32.71
CA ALA A 2 30.05 21.03 -31.79
C ALA A 2 31.01 20.47 -30.71
N PRO A 3 30.63 20.40 -29.44
CA PRO A 3 31.45 19.81 -28.40
C PRO A 3 31.44 18.28 -28.48
N ARG A 4 32.61 17.68 -28.32
CA ARG A 4 32.85 16.22 -28.28
C ARG A 4 32.42 15.66 -26.93
N SER A 5 31.58 14.61 -26.95
CA SER A 5 31.26 13.79 -25.80
C SER A 5 32.45 12.90 -25.43
N VAL A 6 32.87 12.93 -24.17
CA VAL A 6 33.87 12.03 -23.60
C VAL A 6 33.13 10.89 -22.91
N ALA A 7 33.31 9.68 -23.41
CA ALA A 7 32.79 8.47 -22.77
C ALA A 7 33.71 8.09 -21.59
N VAL A 8 33.12 8.01 -20.40
CA VAL A 8 33.79 7.48 -19.19
C VAL A 8 33.50 5.98 -19.11
N LEU A 9 34.57 5.17 -19.20
CA LEU A 9 34.51 3.73 -18.99
C LEU A 9 34.49 3.42 -17.48
N PRO A 10 33.71 2.37 -17.05
CA PRO A 10 33.69 1.97 -15.65
C PRO A 10 35.00 1.29 -15.23
N PRO A 11 35.40 1.38 -13.94
CA PRO A 11 36.64 0.78 -13.45
C PRO A 11 36.54 -0.75 -13.40
N ALA A 12 37.60 -1.40 -13.85
CA ALA A 12 37.77 -2.84 -13.84
C ALA A 12 38.02 -3.37 -12.41
N CYS A 13 37.33 -4.45 -12.04
CA CYS A 13 37.58 -5.17 -10.80
C CYS A 13 38.92 -5.88 -10.83
N ASN A 14 39.82 -5.59 -9.89
CA ASN A 14 41.05 -6.31 -9.68
C ASN A 14 40.82 -7.58 -8.83
N PRO A 15 41.42 -8.74 -9.17
CA PRO A 15 41.29 -9.94 -8.36
C PRO A 15 42.24 -9.87 -7.14
N ILE A 16 41.67 -10.10 -5.94
CA ILE A 16 42.41 -10.22 -4.68
C ILE A 16 42.98 -11.64 -4.58
N SER A 17 44.29 -11.75 -4.44
CA SER A 17 45.03 -12.98 -4.21
C SER A 17 44.75 -13.55 -2.80
N LEU A 18 44.20 -14.75 -2.72
CA LEU A 18 43.99 -15.48 -1.48
C LEU A 18 45.23 -16.34 -1.16
N ARG A 19 45.87 -16.02 -0.02
CA ARG A 19 46.86 -16.93 0.61
C ARG A 19 46.12 -18.00 1.43
N SER A 20 46.42 -19.26 1.12
CA SER A 20 45.95 -20.43 1.88
C SER A 20 46.74 -20.57 3.19
N SER A 21 46.07 -20.57 4.31
CA SER A 21 46.62 -20.99 5.60
C SER A 21 46.03 -22.32 6.03
N SER A 22 46.83 -23.38 6.05
CA SER A 22 46.44 -24.72 6.49
C SER A 22 46.55 -24.82 8.01
N VAL A 23 45.47 -25.10 8.69
CA VAL A 23 45.46 -25.46 10.12
C VAL A 23 45.33 -26.97 10.25
N ILE A 24 46.39 -27.60 10.80
CA ILE A 24 46.43 -29.05 11.06
C ILE A 24 45.88 -29.29 12.47
N LEU A 25 44.72 -29.91 12.58
CA LEU A 25 44.18 -30.42 13.86
C LEU A 25 44.30 -31.96 13.85
N ARG A 26 45.16 -32.51 14.72
CA ARG A 26 45.30 -33.94 14.90
C ARG A 26 44.23 -34.45 15.87
N PHE A 27 43.34 -35.32 15.43
CA PHE A 27 42.63 -36.25 16.27
C PHE A 27 42.83 -37.67 15.79
N VAL A 28 43.05 -38.56 16.77
CA VAL A 28 43.39 -39.97 16.63
C VAL A 28 42.11 -40.78 16.37
N THR A 29 42.25 -41.74 15.45
CA THR A 29 41.31 -42.83 15.13
C THR A 29 40.07 -42.52 14.25
N GLY A 30 40.12 -43.09 13.04
CA GLY A 30 38.94 -43.32 12.19
C GLY A 30 38.97 -42.53 10.87
N LEU A 31 39.65 -43.09 9.84
CA LEU A 31 39.60 -42.57 8.46
C LEU A 31 38.22 -42.73 7.88
N LEU A 32 37.50 -41.62 7.73
CA LEU A 32 36.48 -41.47 6.71
C LEU A 32 36.70 -40.09 6.08
N VAL A 33 37.34 -40.11 4.89
CA VAL A 33 37.54 -38.90 4.10
C VAL A 33 36.25 -38.62 3.32
N VAL A 34 35.45 -37.70 3.82
CA VAL A 34 34.33 -37.09 3.07
C VAL A 34 34.87 -35.74 2.56
N PRO A 35 34.94 -35.50 1.25
CA PRO A 35 35.30 -34.17 0.77
C PRO A 35 34.13 -33.21 1.04
N LEU A 36 34.30 -32.36 2.03
CA LEU A 36 33.41 -31.24 2.26
C LEU A 36 33.69 -30.17 1.20
N TRP A 37 32.88 -30.18 0.14
CA TRP A 37 32.83 -29.04 -0.78
C TRP A 37 32.13 -27.91 -0.02
N VAL A 38 32.93 -27.03 0.60
CA VAL A 38 32.45 -25.73 1.03
C VAL A 38 32.24 -24.91 -0.23
N LEU A 39 31.01 -24.90 -0.70
CA LEU A 39 30.54 -23.89 -1.64
C LEU A 39 30.60 -22.55 -0.90
N SER A 40 31.68 -21.85 -1.04
CA SER A 40 31.79 -20.42 -0.74
C SER A 40 30.83 -19.71 -1.72
N GLY A 41 29.56 -19.65 -1.37
CA GLY A 41 28.63 -18.76 -2.02
C GLY A 41 29.12 -17.35 -1.80
N VAL A 42 29.69 -16.75 -2.82
CA VAL A 42 29.82 -15.30 -2.92
C VAL A 42 28.39 -14.81 -2.91
N ALA A 43 27.90 -14.38 -1.75
CA ALA A 43 26.72 -13.55 -1.67
C ALA A 43 27.11 -12.21 -2.33
N CYS A 44 26.97 -12.14 -3.65
CA CYS A 44 26.70 -10.87 -4.28
C CYS A 44 25.41 -10.39 -3.58
N ALA A 45 25.48 -9.29 -2.85
CA ALA A 45 24.30 -8.60 -2.40
C ALA A 45 23.39 -8.47 -3.61
N GLN A 46 22.31 -9.23 -3.63
CA GLN A 46 21.26 -9.05 -4.62
C GLN A 46 20.75 -7.66 -4.35
N GLY A 47 21.09 -6.71 -5.23
CA GLY A 47 20.53 -5.39 -5.26
C GLY A 47 19.02 -5.55 -5.17
N GLY A 48 18.42 -4.95 -4.15
CA GLY A 48 17.00 -5.02 -3.94
C GLY A 48 16.28 -4.55 -5.19
N LYS A 49 15.23 -5.22 -5.50
CA LYS A 49 14.37 -4.93 -6.66
C LYS A 49 13.65 -3.64 -6.37
N SER A 50 14.08 -2.54 -6.99
CA SER A 50 13.31 -1.29 -6.97
C SER A 50 11.98 -1.54 -7.66
N ASP A 51 10.89 -1.08 -7.05
CA ASP A 51 9.59 -1.02 -7.73
C ASP A 51 9.74 -0.17 -9.00
N ALA A 52 9.77 -0.82 -10.15
CA ALA A 52 9.94 -0.20 -11.47
C ALA A 52 8.72 0.65 -11.91
N GLY A 53 8.02 1.25 -10.99
CA GLY A 53 6.93 2.17 -11.21
C GLY A 53 7.16 3.52 -10.53
N ASP A 54 8.30 3.72 -9.89
CA ASP A 54 8.74 5.07 -9.53
C ASP A 54 9.28 5.71 -10.80
N GLN A 55 8.60 6.75 -11.29
CA GLN A 55 9.06 7.63 -12.35
C GLN A 55 10.57 7.84 -12.23
N LYS A 56 11.27 7.93 -13.35
CA LYS A 56 12.70 8.31 -13.45
C LYS A 56 12.99 9.73 -12.91
N ALA A 57 12.24 10.20 -11.94
CA ALA A 57 12.62 11.36 -11.17
C ALA A 57 13.96 11.06 -10.52
N GLU A 58 14.92 11.92 -10.73
CA GLU A 58 16.26 11.84 -10.14
C GLU A 58 16.12 11.50 -8.66
N LYS A 59 16.73 10.39 -8.21
CA LYS A 59 16.63 9.95 -6.82
C LYS A 59 17.24 11.02 -5.93
N VAL A 60 16.40 11.66 -5.11
CA VAL A 60 16.86 12.66 -4.15
C VAL A 60 17.23 11.95 -2.86
N PHE A 61 18.51 12.04 -2.50
CA PHE A 61 19.03 11.44 -1.26
C PHE A 61 19.05 12.46 -0.14
N TYR A 62 18.62 12.02 1.02
CA TYR A 62 18.59 12.80 2.25
C TYR A 62 19.59 12.24 3.27
N SER A 63 20.16 13.10 4.08
CA SER A 63 20.82 12.64 5.31
C SER A 63 19.79 12.07 6.28
N ALA A 64 20.22 11.21 7.19
CA ALA A 64 19.33 10.68 8.24
C ALA A 64 18.66 11.82 9.02
N LYS A 65 19.39 12.90 9.32
CA LYS A 65 18.86 14.07 10.03
C LYS A 65 17.77 14.81 9.22
N ASP A 66 18.00 15.01 7.93
CA ASP A 66 17.02 15.70 7.07
C ASP A 66 15.77 14.85 6.87
N ARG A 67 15.94 13.52 6.77
CA ARG A 67 14.84 12.57 6.71
C ARG A 67 14.03 12.56 8.03
N GLU A 68 14.68 12.55 9.19
CA GLU A 68 14.00 12.67 10.50
C GLU A 68 13.23 13.99 10.62
N ALA A 69 13.80 15.10 10.18
CA ALA A 69 13.14 16.41 10.18
C ALA A 69 11.91 16.40 9.25
N ALA A 70 12.01 15.78 8.07
CA ALA A 70 10.88 15.62 7.17
C ALA A 70 9.79 14.74 7.78
N MET A 71 10.14 13.61 8.41
CA MET A 71 9.17 12.75 9.11
C MET A 71 8.48 13.48 10.27
N HIS A 72 9.22 14.32 11.01
CA HIS A 72 8.63 15.11 12.09
C HIS A 72 7.55 16.07 11.57
N ALA A 73 7.79 16.70 10.43
CA ALA A 73 6.86 17.64 9.81
C ALA A 73 5.76 16.95 8.96
N ALA A 74 5.94 15.67 8.63
CA ALA A 74 5.10 14.98 7.65
C ALA A 74 3.64 14.87 8.10
N ALA A 75 2.74 15.18 7.16
CA ALA A 75 1.32 14.94 7.33
C ALA A 75 1.01 13.43 7.20
N LEU A 76 0.11 12.95 8.06
CA LEU A 76 -0.45 11.60 8.02
C LEU A 76 -1.89 11.61 7.53
N TYR A 77 -2.57 12.73 7.76
CA TYR A 77 -3.99 12.89 7.63
C TYR A 77 -4.33 14.29 7.10
N VAL A 78 -5.37 14.37 6.30
CA VAL A 78 -6.00 15.62 5.88
C VAL A 78 -7.47 15.61 6.26
N PRO A 79 -7.98 16.61 7.00
CA PRO A 79 -9.38 16.69 7.36
C PRO A 79 -10.28 16.63 6.13
N THR A 80 -11.19 15.66 6.10
CA THR A 80 -12.09 15.39 4.97
C THR A 80 -13.54 15.28 5.43
N GLU A 81 -14.48 15.51 4.53
CA GLU A 81 -15.90 15.25 4.73
C GLU A 81 -16.21 13.82 4.30
N VAL A 82 -16.06 12.88 5.23
CA VAL A 82 -16.23 11.45 4.97
C VAL A 82 -17.58 11.15 4.30
N GLY A 83 -18.66 11.76 4.80
CA GLY A 83 -20.01 11.58 4.23
C GLY A 83 -20.18 12.10 2.80
N ALA A 84 -19.28 12.99 2.33
CA ALA A 84 -19.29 13.50 0.96
C ALA A 84 -18.35 12.71 0.02
N ALA A 85 -17.57 11.75 0.53
CA ALA A 85 -16.65 10.95 -0.27
C ALA A 85 -17.40 10.11 -1.30
N ARG A 86 -17.07 10.29 -2.58
CA ARG A 86 -17.66 9.55 -3.72
C ARG A 86 -16.85 8.27 -3.95
N ILE A 87 -17.04 7.30 -3.07
CA ILE A 87 -16.19 6.09 -2.98
C ILE A 87 -16.18 5.30 -4.29
N MET A 88 -17.32 5.22 -4.99
CA MET A 88 -17.40 4.53 -6.27
C MET A 88 -16.49 5.14 -7.34
N GLU A 89 -16.28 6.45 -7.30
CA GLU A 89 -15.40 7.16 -8.24
C GLU A 89 -13.94 7.11 -7.81
N GLY A 90 -13.71 7.10 -6.51
CA GLY A 90 -12.37 7.14 -5.91
C GLY A 90 -11.80 8.56 -5.76
N PRO A 91 -10.50 8.67 -5.43
CA PRO A 91 -9.83 9.94 -5.22
C PRO A 91 -9.88 10.85 -6.46
N PRO A 92 -9.91 12.19 -6.28
CA PRO A 92 -9.76 13.12 -7.40
C PRO A 92 -8.47 12.86 -8.18
N GLN A 93 -8.57 12.90 -9.49
CA GLN A 93 -7.45 12.68 -10.39
C GLN A 93 -6.98 13.99 -11.02
N ASN A 94 -5.73 14.06 -11.43
CA ASN A 94 -5.21 15.19 -12.20
C ASN A 94 -5.97 15.29 -13.54
N PRO A 95 -6.65 16.41 -13.84
CA PRO A 95 -7.48 16.54 -15.04
C PRO A 95 -6.68 16.53 -16.34
N LYS A 96 -5.36 16.65 -16.29
CA LYS A 96 -4.48 16.54 -17.46
C LYS A 96 -4.15 15.11 -17.84
N LEU A 97 -4.42 14.15 -16.96
CA LEU A 97 -4.20 12.72 -17.21
C LEU A 97 -5.50 12.04 -17.65
N PHE A 98 -5.38 10.85 -18.21
CA PHE A 98 -6.55 10.02 -18.46
C PHE A 98 -7.33 9.79 -17.15
N GLN A 99 -8.62 10.11 -17.17
CA GLN A 99 -9.51 9.87 -16.04
C GLN A 99 -9.94 8.41 -16.02
N LEU A 100 -9.72 7.73 -14.92
CA LEU A 100 -10.02 6.31 -14.75
C LEU A 100 -11.23 6.15 -13.82
N HIS A 101 -12.24 5.42 -14.28
CA HIS A 101 -13.44 5.14 -13.51
C HIS A 101 -13.67 3.62 -13.40
N PHE A 102 -14.61 3.26 -12.58
CA PHE A 102 -15.02 1.87 -12.42
C PHE A 102 -15.47 1.27 -13.77
N ASN A 103 -14.90 0.11 -14.11
CA ASN A 103 -15.18 -0.64 -15.34
C ASN A 103 -14.81 0.06 -16.66
N ASP A 104 -13.97 1.08 -16.63
CA ASP A 104 -13.41 1.61 -17.87
C ASP A 104 -12.55 0.54 -18.57
N LYS A 105 -12.54 0.57 -19.90
CA LYS A 105 -11.60 -0.18 -20.71
C LYS A 105 -10.43 0.72 -21.07
N VAL A 106 -9.24 0.34 -20.64
CA VAL A 106 -7.99 1.06 -20.92
C VAL A 106 -7.25 0.34 -22.06
N ILE A 107 -6.95 1.06 -23.12
CA ILE A 107 -6.13 0.57 -24.23
C ILE A 107 -4.74 1.17 -24.08
N CYS A 108 -3.71 0.32 -24.03
CA CYS A 108 -2.35 0.76 -23.81
C CYS A 108 -1.31 -0.03 -24.60
N ASP A 109 -0.15 0.57 -24.84
CA ASP A 109 1.02 -0.09 -25.42
C ASP A 109 1.93 -0.63 -24.32
N PHE A 110 2.31 -1.90 -24.42
CA PHE A 110 3.26 -2.52 -23.50
C PHE A 110 4.57 -1.75 -23.45
N LYS A 111 5.11 -1.64 -22.25
CA LYS A 111 6.46 -1.14 -22.00
C LYS A 111 7.27 -2.21 -21.31
N THR A 112 8.41 -2.53 -21.91
CA THR A 112 9.36 -3.47 -21.29
C THR A 112 9.82 -2.88 -19.97
N PRO A 113 9.64 -3.59 -18.85
CA PRO A 113 10.08 -3.12 -17.55
C PRO A 113 11.59 -2.85 -17.55
N GLY A 114 12.01 -1.73 -16.95
CA GLY A 114 13.45 -1.38 -16.84
C GLY A 114 14.21 -2.31 -15.88
N SER A 115 13.51 -3.02 -15.01
CA SER A 115 13.99 -4.07 -14.10
C SER A 115 12.91 -5.08 -13.84
N GLN A 116 13.27 -6.27 -13.34
CA GLN A 116 12.24 -7.24 -12.93
C GLN A 116 11.41 -6.67 -11.79
N MET A 117 10.08 -6.62 -11.99
CA MET A 117 9.15 -6.14 -10.98
C MET A 117 9.08 -7.12 -9.80
N GLY A 118 9.12 -6.60 -8.58
CA GLY A 118 9.04 -7.41 -7.36
C GLY A 118 7.61 -7.81 -6.99
N GLY A 119 7.48 -8.74 -6.04
CA GLY A 119 6.19 -9.23 -5.53
C GLY A 119 5.65 -10.44 -6.29
N LYS A 120 4.51 -10.99 -5.85
CA LYS A 120 3.92 -12.23 -6.39
C LYS A 120 2.77 -12.00 -7.37
N THR A 121 2.06 -10.89 -7.23
CA THR A 121 0.94 -10.55 -8.11
C THR A 121 1.45 -10.21 -9.49
N GLU A 122 0.84 -10.76 -10.51
CA GLU A 122 1.17 -10.50 -11.90
C GLU A 122 0.97 -9.03 -12.26
N LYS A 123 1.95 -8.45 -12.93
CA LYS A 123 1.95 -7.02 -13.26
C LYS A 123 2.79 -6.71 -14.46
N PHE A 124 2.51 -5.58 -15.09
CA PHE A 124 3.30 -5.02 -16.18
C PHE A 124 3.18 -3.50 -16.21
N GLU A 125 3.97 -2.87 -17.07
CA GLU A 125 3.89 -1.45 -17.36
C GLU A 125 3.36 -1.22 -18.76
N CYS A 126 2.50 -0.23 -18.93
CA CYS A 126 2.04 0.19 -20.25
C CYS A 126 1.80 1.71 -20.32
N LEU A 127 1.86 2.23 -21.54
CA LEU A 127 1.55 3.63 -21.83
C LEU A 127 0.13 3.72 -22.35
N ILE A 128 -0.74 4.41 -21.62
CA ILE A 128 -2.16 4.59 -22.01
C ILE A 128 -2.24 5.34 -23.34
N LYS A 129 -3.11 4.86 -24.23
CA LYS A 129 -3.44 5.48 -25.50
C LYS A 129 -4.87 5.99 -25.53
N GLU A 130 -5.76 5.25 -24.93
CA GLU A 130 -7.18 5.51 -24.95
C GLU A 130 -7.85 4.93 -23.71
N VAL A 131 -8.88 5.62 -23.23
CA VAL A 131 -9.78 5.12 -22.18
C VAL A 131 -11.21 5.20 -22.70
N GLN A 132 -11.88 4.07 -22.72
CA GLN A 132 -13.29 3.92 -23.10
C GLN A 132 -14.11 3.73 -21.84
N SER A 133 -14.91 4.71 -21.49
CA SER A 133 -15.79 4.63 -20.32
C SER A 133 -17.02 3.77 -20.60
N ALA A 134 -17.56 3.15 -19.57
CA ALA A 134 -18.77 2.33 -19.66
C ALA A 134 -20.00 3.09 -20.22
N ASN A 135 -20.02 4.41 -20.10
CA ASN A 135 -21.06 5.28 -20.68
C ASN A 135 -20.83 5.65 -22.17
N GLY A 136 -19.81 5.08 -22.80
CA GLY A 136 -19.47 5.31 -24.22
C GLY A 136 -18.60 6.54 -24.50
N GLN A 137 -18.15 7.27 -23.46
CA GLN A 137 -17.17 8.34 -23.64
C GLN A 137 -15.80 7.76 -23.95
N VAL A 138 -15.06 8.41 -24.84
CA VAL A 138 -13.72 8.02 -25.24
C VAL A 138 -12.75 9.18 -24.97
N GLN A 139 -11.69 8.91 -24.24
CA GLN A 139 -10.58 9.81 -24.02
C GLN A 139 -9.40 9.31 -24.85
N THR A 140 -8.74 10.18 -25.58
CA THR A 140 -7.58 9.85 -26.42
C THR A 140 -6.33 10.57 -25.93
N ARG A 141 -5.17 10.14 -26.39
CA ARG A 141 -3.89 10.76 -26.03
C ARG A 141 -3.76 12.22 -26.51
N THR A 142 -4.56 12.65 -27.46
CA THR A 142 -4.61 14.05 -27.90
C THR A 142 -5.27 14.95 -26.86
N ASP A 143 -6.18 14.39 -26.08
CA ASP A 143 -6.95 15.11 -25.06
C ASP A 143 -6.31 14.99 -23.67
N ASN A 144 -5.67 13.83 -23.40
CA ASN A 144 -5.06 13.51 -22.12
C ASN A 144 -3.68 12.88 -22.33
N ILE A 145 -2.76 13.14 -21.40
CA ILE A 145 -1.35 12.71 -21.51
C ILE A 145 -0.94 12.00 -20.23
N ASP A 146 -0.67 10.68 -20.36
CA ASP A 146 0.19 9.97 -19.42
C ASP A 146 1.56 9.84 -20.09
N GLU A 147 2.51 10.67 -19.68
CA GLU A 147 3.85 10.71 -20.27
C GLU A 147 4.68 9.50 -19.86
N GLU A 148 4.43 8.98 -18.66
CA GLU A 148 5.14 7.85 -18.07
C GLU A 148 4.30 6.57 -18.15
N PRO A 149 4.95 5.41 -18.29
CA PRO A 149 4.26 4.12 -18.19
C PRO A 149 3.61 3.96 -16.81
N ILE A 150 2.42 3.41 -16.81
CA ILE A 150 1.66 3.11 -15.61
C ILE A 150 1.78 1.62 -15.24
N LYS A 151 1.78 1.33 -13.95
CA LYS A 151 1.72 -0.04 -13.46
C LYS A 151 0.29 -0.58 -13.52
N VAL A 152 0.15 -1.74 -14.14
CA VAL A 152 -1.06 -2.57 -14.15
C VAL A 152 -0.81 -3.79 -13.29
N LYS A 153 -1.70 -4.09 -12.34
CA LYS A 153 -1.80 -5.40 -11.68
C LYS A 153 -3.02 -6.13 -12.22
N PHE A 154 -2.92 -7.45 -12.39
CA PHE A 154 -4.01 -8.23 -12.97
C PHE A 154 -4.04 -9.65 -12.40
N GLY A 155 -5.12 -10.39 -12.74
CA GLY A 155 -5.34 -11.76 -12.30
C GLY A 155 -6.23 -11.86 -11.07
N ALA A 156 -7.05 -12.90 -11.04
CA ALA A 156 -8.02 -13.14 -9.97
C ALA A 156 -7.46 -14.01 -8.84
N ASP A 157 -6.37 -14.73 -9.09
CA ASP A 157 -5.98 -15.87 -8.26
C ASP A 157 -5.40 -15.49 -6.88
N ASP A 158 -4.89 -14.26 -6.72
CA ASP A 158 -4.29 -13.84 -5.46
C ASP A 158 -5.07 -12.76 -4.69
N ASN A 159 -6.20 -12.32 -5.22
CA ASN A 159 -7.12 -11.32 -4.66
C ASN A 159 -6.53 -9.92 -4.41
N GLU A 160 -5.28 -9.67 -4.76
CA GLU A 160 -4.61 -8.39 -4.47
C GLU A 160 -5.23 -7.23 -5.24
N VAL A 161 -5.63 -7.49 -6.50
CA VAL A 161 -6.27 -6.48 -7.36
C VAL A 161 -7.58 -5.94 -6.77
N TYR A 162 -8.27 -6.72 -5.95
CA TYR A 162 -9.48 -6.31 -5.24
C TYR A 162 -9.15 -5.59 -3.94
N ALA A 163 -8.20 -6.14 -3.18
CA ALA A 163 -7.81 -5.64 -1.87
C ALA A 163 -7.26 -4.20 -1.93
N GLU A 164 -6.40 -3.91 -2.92
CA GLU A 164 -5.82 -2.58 -3.09
C GLU A 164 -6.87 -1.51 -3.38
N VAL A 165 -7.85 -1.81 -4.21
CA VAL A 165 -8.94 -0.86 -4.50
C VAL A 165 -9.74 -0.56 -3.24
N ALA A 166 -10.16 -1.58 -2.49
CA ALA A 166 -10.91 -1.39 -1.26
C ALA A 166 -10.10 -0.60 -0.21
N ALA A 167 -8.86 -0.99 0.03
CA ALA A 167 -8.05 -0.37 1.07
C ALA A 167 -7.71 1.09 0.76
N THR A 168 -7.25 1.39 -0.46
CA THR A 168 -6.88 2.78 -0.82
C THR A 168 -8.07 3.71 -0.87
N ARG A 169 -9.24 3.23 -1.33
CA ARG A 169 -10.47 4.04 -1.31
C ARG A 169 -10.96 4.33 0.10
N LEU A 170 -10.88 3.35 1.01
CA LEU A 170 -11.20 3.58 2.40
C LEU A 170 -10.23 4.59 3.03
N MET A 171 -8.92 4.40 2.87
CA MET A 171 -7.92 5.33 3.39
C MET A 171 -8.17 6.76 2.91
N TRP A 172 -8.36 6.94 1.60
CA TRP A 172 -8.68 8.25 1.04
C TRP A 172 -9.98 8.85 1.60
N ALA A 173 -11.06 8.07 1.65
CA ALA A 173 -12.35 8.55 2.16
C ALA A 173 -12.28 9.01 3.62
N LEU A 174 -11.40 8.41 4.41
CA LEU A 174 -11.14 8.76 5.80
C LEU A 174 -10.07 9.87 5.95
N GLY A 175 -9.45 10.34 4.87
CA GLY A 175 -8.45 11.40 4.89
C GLY A 175 -7.00 10.95 5.10
N TYR A 176 -6.71 9.65 5.10
CA TYR A 176 -5.35 9.14 5.14
C TYR A 176 -4.71 9.08 3.76
N TYR A 177 -3.41 9.29 3.70
CA TYR A 177 -2.68 9.29 2.43
C TYR A 177 -2.35 7.87 1.97
N ALA A 178 -2.66 7.59 0.70
CA ALA A 178 -2.34 6.35 0.00
C ALA A 178 -2.19 6.60 -1.50
N ASP A 179 -1.59 5.67 -2.22
CA ASP A 179 -1.71 5.61 -3.68
C ASP A 179 -3.17 5.29 -4.06
N ALA A 180 -3.59 5.62 -5.27
CA ALA A 180 -4.96 5.40 -5.72
C ALA A 180 -5.03 4.27 -6.76
N TRP A 181 -5.83 3.24 -6.50
CA TRP A 181 -6.03 2.12 -7.41
C TRP A 181 -7.40 2.17 -8.07
N TYR A 182 -7.42 2.02 -9.39
CA TYR A 182 -8.62 2.09 -10.22
C TYR A 182 -8.89 0.74 -10.90
N PRO A 183 -10.07 0.12 -10.65
CA PRO A 183 -10.45 -1.15 -11.26
C PRO A 183 -10.89 -0.93 -12.70
N VAL A 184 -10.18 -1.53 -13.64
CA VAL A 184 -10.38 -1.38 -15.08
C VAL A 184 -10.34 -2.73 -15.79
N THR A 185 -10.66 -2.76 -17.07
CA THR A 185 -10.26 -3.80 -18.02
C THR A 185 -9.13 -3.24 -18.86
N VAL A 186 -8.05 -3.98 -19.06
CA VAL A 186 -6.90 -3.51 -19.84
C VAL A 186 -6.75 -4.31 -21.13
N GLU A 187 -6.82 -3.62 -22.26
CA GLU A 187 -6.38 -4.16 -23.56
C GLU A 187 -4.97 -3.65 -23.83
N CYS A 188 -4.02 -4.57 -23.83
CA CYS A 188 -2.60 -4.28 -23.97
C CYS A 188 -2.13 -4.69 -25.36
N HIS A 189 -1.62 -3.73 -26.12
CA HIS A 189 -1.04 -3.95 -27.45
C HIS A 189 0.47 -4.23 -27.34
N GLY A 190 0.93 -5.23 -28.07
CA GLY A 190 2.32 -5.66 -28.04
C GLY A 190 2.72 -6.37 -26.74
N CYS A 191 1.76 -6.83 -25.97
CA CYS A 191 2.00 -7.56 -24.73
C CYS A 191 2.58 -8.96 -25.00
N PRO A 192 3.73 -9.33 -24.42
CA PRO A 192 4.29 -10.67 -24.52
C PRO A 192 3.44 -11.68 -23.74
N GLU A 193 3.70 -12.97 -23.93
CA GLU A 193 3.02 -14.06 -23.21
C GLU A 193 3.23 -13.95 -21.69
N ASN A 194 4.43 -13.56 -21.30
CA ASN A 194 4.73 -13.25 -19.91
C ASN A 194 5.11 -11.76 -19.79
N PRO A 195 4.16 -10.89 -19.47
CA PRO A 195 4.40 -9.45 -19.48
C PRO A 195 5.27 -8.99 -18.29
N GLU A 196 5.31 -9.74 -17.18
CA GLU A 196 6.17 -9.41 -16.03
C GLU A 196 7.65 -9.53 -16.36
N SER A 197 8.04 -10.54 -17.13
CA SER A 197 9.42 -10.73 -17.60
C SER A 197 9.69 -10.09 -18.97
N GLY A 198 8.65 -9.64 -19.67
CA GLY A 198 8.76 -9.16 -21.04
C GLY A 198 9.07 -10.25 -22.06
N SER A 199 8.80 -11.53 -21.74
CA SER A 199 9.16 -12.67 -22.59
C SER A 199 7.96 -13.29 -23.30
N GLY A 200 8.23 -13.94 -24.43
CA GLY A 200 7.22 -14.58 -25.29
C GLY A 200 6.81 -13.72 -26.47
N LYS A 201 5.87 -14.23 -27.29
CA LYS A 201 5.42 -13.57 -28.51
C LYS A 201 4.55 -12.36 -28.18
N PRO A 202 4.84 -11.16 -28.71
CA PRO A 202 3.98 -9.99 -28.57
C PRO A 202 2.63 -10.22 -29.27
N ASP A 203 1.55 -9.79 -28.62
CA ASP A 203 0.18 -9.86 -29.15
C ASP A 203 -0.69 -8.77 -28.50
N THR A 204 -1.94 -8.64 -28.93
CA THR A 204 -2.96 -7.90 -28.21
C THR A 204 -3.63 -8.83 -27.20
N ARG A 205 -3.57 -8.45 -25.91
CA ARG A 205 -4.12 -9.24 -24.81
C ARG A 205 -5.05 -8.41 -23.94
N THR A 206 -6.12 -9.05 -23.47
CA THR A 206 -7.06 -8.42 -22.55
C THR A 206 -6.88 -9.02 -21.15
N TYR A 207 -6.75 -8.14 -20.15
CA TYR A 207 -6.59 -8.48 -18.75
C TYR A 207 -7.80 -8.05 -17.95
N PHE A 208 -8.43 -9.01 -17.29
CA PHE A 208 -9.56 -8.83 -16.37
C PHE A 208 -9.56 -9.95 -15.31
N PRO A 209 -9.72 -9.66 -14.02
CA PRO A 209 -9.71 -8.32 -13.43
C PRO A 209 -8.33 -7.66 -13.53
N ALA A 210 -8.33 -6.34 -13.65
CA ALA A 210 -7.11 -5.56 -13.63
C ALA A 210 -7.31 -4.24 -12.87
N THR A 211 -6.22 -3.70 -12.33
CA THR A 211 -6.18 -2.40 -11.67
C THR A 211 -4.99 -1.58 -12.13
N ILE A 212 -5.18 -0.28 -12.16
CA ILE A 212 -4.14 0.71 -12.49
C ILE A 212 -3.89 1.60 -11.30
N VAL A 213 -2.60 1.82 -10.97
CA VAL A 213 -2.23 2.74 -9.89
C VAL A 213 -2.00 4.15 -10.42
N ARG A 214 -2.54 5.13 -9.68
CA ARG A 214 -2.10 6.52 -9.70
C ARG A 214 -1.31 6.76 -8.42
N LYS A 215 0.00 6.94 -8.57
CA LYS A 215 0.88 7.22 -7.45
C LYS A 215 0.53 8.57 -6.82
N TYR A 216 0.60 8.63 -5.48
CA TYR A 216 0.52 9.91 -4.80
C TYR A 216 1.69 10.81 -5.28
N PRO A 217 1.43 12.08 -5.59
CA PRO A 217 2.45 12.97 -6.16
C PRO A 217 3.59 13.25 -5.19
N GLY A 218 4.69 13.76 -5.73
CA GLY A 218 5.87 14.16 -4.98
C GLY A 218 7.07 13.21 -5.16
N HIS A 219 8.22 13.68 -4.75
CA HIS A 219 9.49 12.93 -4.84
C HIS A 219 9.63 12.00 -3.65
N LYS A 220 9.90 10.72 -3.91
CA LYS A 220 10.21 9.75 -2.86
C LYS A 220 11.53 10.14 -2.18
N MET A 221 11.51 10.23 -0.86
CA MET A 221 12.69 10.51 -0.08
C MET A 221 13.45 9.24 0.22
N TYR A 222 14.72 9.21 -0.23
CA TYR A 222 15.62 8.09 0.01
C TYR A 222 16.67 8.48 1.06
N GLU A 223 16.91 7.61 2.02
CA GLU A 223 18.09 7.69 2.87
C GLU A 223 19.25 6.96 2.19
N LYS A 224 20.42 7.56 2.16
CA LYS A 224 21.60 6.94 1.55
C LYS A 224 21.93 5.62 2.25
N GLY A 225 21.98 4.53 1.50
CA GLY A 225 22.19 3.17 2.01
C GLY A 225 20.90 2.44 2.41
N LYS A 226 19.72 3.09 2.25
CA LYS A 226 18.39 2.51 2.52
C LYS A 226 17.40 2.90 1.40
N GLU A 227 17.87 2.85 0.16
CA GLU A 227 17.14 3.39 -1.01
C GLU A 227 15.82 2.69 -1.30
N GLU A 228 15.58 1.53 -0.69
CA GLU A 228 14.34 0.76 -0.89
C GLU A 228 13.35 0.87 0.26
N GLU A 229 13.77 1.44 1.38
CA GLU A 229 12.93 1.56 2.55
C GLU A 229 12.13 2.87 2.52
N GLY A 230 10.82 2.75 2.79
CA GLY A 230 9.97 3.89 3.14
C GLY A 230 10.16 4.28 4.61
N TRP A 231 9.06 4.43 5.35
CA TRP A 231 9.10 4.64 6.80
C TRP A 231 8.57 3.40 7.53
N SER A 232 9.11 3.13 8.73
CA SER A 232 8.64 2.06 9.59
C SER A 232 7.64 2.56 10.63
N TRP A 233 6.84 1.65 11.20
CA TRP A 233 5.87 1.99 12.25
C TRP A 233 6.55 2.48 13.54
N ASP A 234 7.77 2.00 13.84
CA ASP A 234 8.56 2.50 14.96
C ASP A 234 9.06 3.94 14.70
N GLU A 235 9.42 4.26 13.45
CA GLU A 235 9.78 5.63 13.06
C GLU A 235 8.58 6.58 13.13
N LEU A 236 7.37 6.11 12.80
CA LEU A 236 6.14 6.88 12.98
C LEU A 236 5.98 7.32 14.44
N ASP A 237 6.14 6.41 15.38
CA ASP A 237 5.99 6.74 16.79
C ASP A 237 7.14 7.59 17.33
N LYS A 238 8.36 7.40 16.82
CA LYS A 238 9.58 8.05 17.31
C LYS A 238 9.77 9.46 16.76
N TYR A 239 9.49 9.67 15.48
CA TYR A 239 9.90 10.89 14.79
C TYR A 239 8.74 11.77 14.34
N ASN A 240 7.54 11.21 14.07
CA ASN A 240 6.44 12.01 13.54
C ASN A 240 5.86 12.95 14.62
N GLY A 241 5.79 14.23 14.29
CA GLY A 241 5.31 15.29 15.20
C GLY A 241 3.80 15.47 15.23
N ARG A 242 3.04 14.65 14.49
CA ARG A 242 1.57 14.73 14.48
C ARG A 242 0.99 14.24 15.81
N PRO A 243 -0.22 14.70 16.17
CA PRO A 243 -0.88 14.28 17.40
C PRO A 243 -1.02 12.76 17.51
N THR A 244 -1.02 12.25 18.73
CA THR A 244 -1.17 10.81 19.02
C THR A 244 -2.42 10.22 18.39
N TYR A 245 -3.52 10.97 18.32
CA TYR A 245 -4.76 10.47 17.71
C TYR A 245 -4.63 10.19 16.20
N GLU A 246 -3.84 10.96 15.45
CA GLU A 246 -3.61 10.68 14.02
C GLU A 246 -2.73 9.44 13.84
N ARG A 247 -1.65 9.30 14.63
CA ARG A 247 -0.72 8.17 14.56
C ARG A 247 -1.39 6.87 14.99
N ASP A 248 -2.09 6.87 16.12
CA ASP A 248 -2.79 5.69 16.63
C ASP A 248 -4.02 5.36 15.77
N GLY A 249 -4.69 6.36 15.18
CA GLY A 249 -5.76 6.17 14.21
C GLY A 249 -5.26 5.43 12.97
N LEU A 250 -4.14 5.84 12.37
CA LEU A 250 -3.54 5.14 11.22
C LEU A 250 -3.17 3.69 11.55
N LYS A 251 -2.59 3.42 12.75
CA LYS A 251 -2.29 2.06 13.21
C LYS A 251 -3.57 1.23 13.40
N LEU A 252 -4.62 1.84 13.93
CA LEU A 252 -5.91 1.18 14.12
C LEU A 252 -6.59 0.86 12.78
N LEU A 253 -6.54 1.77 11.81
CA LEU A 253 -7.04 1.54 10.46
C LEU A 253 -6.29 0.39 9.78
N ALA A 254 -4.96 0.32 9.89
CA ALA A 254 -4.17 -0.79 9.38
C ALA A 254 -4.59 -2.13 10.03
N ALA A 255 -4.86 -2.15 11.34
CA ALA A 255 -5.36 -3.32 12.05
C ALA A 255 -6.80 -3.67 11.65
N PHE A 256 -7.67 -2.68 11.44
CA PHE A 256 -9.05 -2.89 10.98
C PHE A 256 -9.09 -3.59 9.62
N MET A 257 -8.28 -3.12 8.67
CA MET A 257 -8.14 -3.73 7.35
C MET A 257 -7.32 -5.03 7.35
N GLN A 258 -6.66 -5.38 8.45
CA GLN A 258 -5.71 -6.50 8.53
C GLN A 258 -4.56 -6.37 7.53
N HIS A 259 -3.92 -5.19 7.48
CA HIS A 259 -2.75 -4.95 6.63
C HIS A 259 -1.53 -5.72 7.15
N SER A 260 -1.39 -6.98 6.74
CA SER A 260 -0.42 -7.92 7.32
C SER A 260 0.98 -7.83 6.72
N ASP A 261 1.15 -7.43 5.46
CA ASP A 261 2.47 -7.16 4.85
C ASP A 261 2.78 -5.65 4.90
N ASN A 262 2.95 -5.15 6.11
CA ASN A 262 3.08 -3.72 6.41
C ASN A 262 4.53 -3.30 6.78
N LYS A 263 5.53 -3.88 6.14
CA LYS A 263 6.94 -3.53 6.28
C LYS A 263 7.27 -2.14 5.73
N ALA A 264 8.42 -1.59 6.05
CA ALA A 264 8.81 -0.24 5.65
C ALA A 264 8.77 0.00 4.13
N GLN A 265 9.05 -1.04 3.32
CA GLN A 265 8.98 -0.97 1.85
C GLN A 265 7.54 -0.76 1.31
N GLN A 266 6.52 -1.04 2.12
CA GLN A 266 5.11 -0.83 1.77
C GLN A 266 4.59 0.57 2.14
N GLN A 267 5.45 1.42 2.67
CA GLN A 267 5.20 2.80 3.00
C GLN A 267 6.11 3.72 2.18
N ARG A 268 5.72 4.99 2.07
CA ARG A 268 6.52 6.00 1.38
C ARG A 268 6.51 7.32 2.13
N LEU A 269 7.69 7.91 2.30
CA LEU A 269 7.85 9.30 2.66
C LEU A 269 8.07 10.07 1.36
N THR A 270 7.21 11.04 1.08
CA THR A 270 7.27 11.83 -0.15
C THR A 270 7.34 13.32 0.15
N CYS A 271 7.90 14.06 -0.78
CA CYS A 271 8.12 15.49 -0.69
C CYS A 271 7.59 16.18 -1.94
N ASP A 272 6.68 17.12 -1.77
CA ASP A 272 6.15 17.88 -2.91
C ASP A 272 7.18 18.90 -3.44
N LYS A 273 7.93 19.53 -2.53
CA LYS A 273 8.94 20.56 -2.88
C LYS A 273 10.29 20.17 -2.31
N VAL A 274 11.22 19.83 -3.19
CA VAL A 274 12.60 19.50 -2.83
C VAL A 274 13.50 20.70 -3.07
N HIS A 275 14.28 21.07 -2.07
CA HIS A 275 15.34 22.07 -2.20
C HIS A 275 16.68 21.47 -1.74
N VAL A 276 17.68 21.52 -2.62
CA VAL A 276 19.05 21.08 -2.36
C VAL A 276 19.94 22.30 -2.20
N ASP A 277 20.55 22.48 -1.04
CA ASP A 277 21.56 23.52 -0.82
C ASP A 277 22.95 22.95 -1.10
N GLU A 278 23.47 23.17 -2.30
CA GLU A 278 24.77 22.69 -2.75
C GLU A 278 25.96 23.43 -2.10
N LYS A 279 25.69 24.53 -1.38
CA LYS A 279 26.73 25.31 -0.68
C LYS A 279 27.14 24.69 0.65
N THR A 280 26.34 23.77 1.17
CA THR A 280 26.64 23.03 2.39
C THR A 280 27.46 21.77 2.06
N ASN A 281 28.33 21.35 2.98
CA ASN A 281 29.09 20.11 2.83
C ASN A 281 28.94 19.26 4.12
N PRO A 282 28.23 18.11 4.12
CA PRO A 282 27.50 17.56 2.95
C PRO A 282 26.30 18.42 2.53
N TYR A 283 25.81 18.26 1.31
CA TYR A 283 24.62 18.95 0.82
C TYR A 283 23.45 18.75 1.77
N THR A 284 22.76 19.83 2.08
CA THR A 284 21.52 19.77 2.88
C THR A 284 20.34 19.72 1.93
N THR A 285 19.48 18.73 2.08
CA THR A 285 18.27 18.57 1.31
C THR A 285 17.06 18.81 2.19
N THR A 286 16.28 19.84 1.89
CA THR A 286 15.06 20.16 2.63
C THR A 286 13.83 19.76 1.85
N CYS A 287 12.79 19.35 2.58
CA CYS A 287 11.50 18.94 2.05
C CYS A 287 10.41 19.93 2.46
N GLY A 288 9.72 20.51 1.49
CA GLY A 288 8.48 21.25 1.72
C GLY A 288 7.28 20.32 1.58
N ASP A 289 6.34 20.45 2.52
CA ASP A 289 5.09 19.70 2.56
C ASP A 289 5.27 18.16 2.52
N PRO A 290 6.07 17.58 3.46
CA PRO A 290 6.29 16.14 3.49
C PRO A 290 5.02 15.36 3.87
N VAL A 291 4.87 14.18 3.27
CA VAL A 291 3.75 13.28 3.53
C VAL A 291 4.27 11.87 3.79
N MET A 292 3.78 11.24 4.85
CA MET A 292 3.94 9.81 5.10
C MET A 292 2.67 9.09 4.62
N LEU A 293 2.80 8.21 3.64
CA LEU A 293 1.68 7.47 3.07
C LEU A 293 1.93 5.96 3.09
N VAL A 294 0.84 5.20 3.02
CA VAL A 294 0.88 3.75 2.81
C VAL A 294 0.73 3.48 1.32
N GLN A 295 1.70 2.78 0.73
CA GLN A 295 1.82 2.63 -0.72
C GLN A 295 1.24 1.32 -1.23
N ASP A 296 1.55 0.20 -0.58
CA ASP A 296 1.12 -1.13 -0.98
C ASP A 296 0.23 -1.74 0.11
N VAL A 297 -1.05 -1.89 -0.20
CA VAL A 297 -2.08 -2.39 0.71
C VAL A 297 -2.77 -3.64 0.18
N GLY A 298 -2.15 -4.33 -0.77
CA GLY A 298 -2.70 -5.52 -1.41
C GLY A 298 -2.90 -6.68 -0.44
N THR A 299 -2.17 -6.73 0.67
CA THR A 299 -2.35 -7.76 1.70
C THR A 299 -3.24 -7.24 2.83
N THR A 300 -4.52 -7.03 2.49
CA THR A 300 -5.58 -6.52 3.39
C THR A 300 -6.89 -7.29 3.20
N TRP A 301 -7.86 -7.06 4.08
CA TRP A 301 -9.21 -7.61 4.06
C TRP A 301 -9.26 -9.14 4.15
N GLY A 302 -8.24 -9.73 4.79
CA GLY A 302 -8.17 -11.14 5.08
C GLY A 302 -7.72 -11.38 6.52
N SER A 303 -6.94 -12.40 6.73
CA SER A 303 -6.24 -12.65 7.99
C SER A 303 -4.86 -13.21 7.68
N GLY A 304 -3.83 -12.40 7.89
CA GLY A 304 -2.46 -12.88 7.85
C GLY A 304 -2.17 -13.85 8.99
N GLY A 305 -1.24 -14.77 8.78
CA GLY A 305 -0.75 -15.70 9.77
C GLY A 305 0.61 -16.28 9.35
N LEU A 306 1.25 -17.02 10.25
CA LEU A 306 2.58 -17.61 10.01
C LEU A 306 2.63 -18.51 8.76
N ILE A 307 1.49 -19.11 8.37
CA ILE A 307 1.37 -20.08 7.26
C ILE A 307 0.12 -19.75 6.41
N SER A 308 -0.34 -18.51 6.37
CA SER A 308 -1.51 -18.19 5.53
C SER A 308 -1.14 -18.19 4.05
N SER A 309 -2.01 -18.79 3.23
CA SER A 309 -1.93 -18.64 1.77
C SER A 309 -2.20 -17.19 1.37
N ASN A 310 -1.77 -16.80 0.17
CA ASN A 310 -2.03 -15.45 -0.33
C ASN A 310 -3.53 -15.11 -0.32
N THR A 311 -4.39 -16.04 -0.70
CA THR A 311 -5.85 -15.88 -0.73
C THR A 311 -6.50 -15.78 0.65
N GLU A 312 -5.86 -16.28 1.73
CA GLU A 312 -6.36 -16.11 3.10
C GLU A 312 -6.07 -14.73 3.66
N ALA A 313 -4.96 -14.12 3.26
CA ALA A 313 -4.54 -12.81 3.74
C ALA A 313 -5.13 -11.64 2.95
N LYS A 314 -5.61 -11.90 1.72
CA LYS A 314 -6.06 -10.88 0.77
C LYS A 314 -7.54 -11.05 0.44
N MET A 315 -8.35 -10.03 0.73
CA MET A 315 -9.76 -9.94 0.36
C MET A 315 -10.53 -11.27 0.61
N ASN A 316 -10.44 -11.80 1.82
CA ASN A 316 -11.10 -13.04 2.23
C ASN A 316 -12.15 -12.72 3.31
N LEU A 317 -13.43 -12.68 2.91
CA LEU A 317 -14.53 -12.27 3.77
C LEU A 317 -14.61 -13.11 5.05
N LYS A 318 -14.52 -14.43 4.94
CA LYS A 318 -14.61 -15.35 6.08
C LYS A 318 -13.52 -15.07 7.10
N ASN A 319 -12.27 -14.95 6.64
CA ASN A 319 -11.14 -14.73 7.52
C ASN A 319 -11.19 -13.34 8.15
N TRP A 320 -11.45 -12.30 7.34
CA TRP A 320 -11.54 -10.94 7.84
C TRP A 320 -12.70 -10.72 8.81
N SER A 321 -13.89 -11.21 8.51
CA SER A 321 -15.08 -11.04 9.37
C SER A 321 -14.96 -11.78 10.71
N ASN A 322 -14.28 -12.93 10.74
CA ASN A 322 -14.05 -13.70 11.95
C ASN A 322 -12.94 -13.13 12.84
N LYS A 323 -12.03 -12.32 12.28
CA LYS A 323 -10.98 -11.68 13.05
C LYS A 323 -11.58 -10.52 13.86
N LYS A 324 -11.46 -10.55 15.18
CA LYS A 324 -11.87 -9.43 16.04
C LYS A 324 -11.00 -8.21 15.75
N VAL A 325 -11.53 -7.02 15.97
CA VAL A 325 -10.75 -5.78 15.88
C VAL A 325 -9.78 -5.67 17.05
N TRP A 326 -10.17 -6.18 18.21
CA TRP A 326 -9.40 -6.08 19.43
C TRP A 326 -8.97 -7.44 19.97
N ASN A 327 -7.69 -7.57 20.32
CA ASN A 327 -7.21 -8.63 21.21
C ASN A 327 -7.57 -8.29 22.67
N LYS A 328 -7.43 -7.01 23.03
CA LYS A 328 -7.79 -6.47 24.35
C LYS A 328 -8.43 -5.10 24.18
N ALA A 329 -9.54 -4.88 24.83
CA ALA A 329 -10.19 -3.57 24.94
C ALA A 329 -11.06 -3.52 26.19
N GLY A 330 -11.29 -2.31 26.70
CA GLY A 330 -12.29 -2.07 27.70
C GLY A 330 -13.69 -2.04 27.12
N SER A 331 -14.71 -2.20 27.99
CA SER A 331 -16.14 -2.09 27.67
C SER A 331 -16.87 -1.43 28.83
N ASP A 332 -18.11 -1.02 28.59
CA ASP A 332 -19.06 -0.59 29.63
C ASP A 332 -18.52 0.50 30.58
N GLY A 333 -17.78 1.46 30.02
CA GLY A 333 -17.24 2.57 30.82
C GLY A 333 -15.95 2.27 31.60
N ALA A 334 -15.47 1.02 31.58
CA ALA A 334 -14.19 0.63 32.17
C ALA A 334 -13.08 0.63 31.10
N PRO A 335 -12.29 1.72 30.99
CA PRO A 335 -11.18 1.78 30.04
C PRO A 335 -10.09 0.77 30.38
N LYS A 336 -9.45 0.23 29.35
CA LYS A 336 -8.27 -0.63 29.46
C LYS A 336 -7.24 -0.24 28.41
N GLN A 337 -6.00 -0.66 28.61
CA GLN A 337 -5.04 -0.59 27.51
C GLN A 337 -5.54 -1.43 26.35
N CYS A 338 -5.93 -0.75 25.26
CA CYS A 338 -6.40 -1.42 24.06
C CYS A 338 -5.23 -1.96 23.25
N GLU A 339 -5.39 -3.17 22.73
CA GLU A 339 -4.49 -3.80 21.79
C GLU A 339 -5.31 -4.23 20.58
N ALA A 340 -5.07 -3.59 19.43
CA ALA A 340 -5.76 -3.97 18.19
C ALA A 340 -5.20 -5.29 17.66
N SER A 341 -6.06 -6.08 17.00
CA SER A 341 -5.70 -7.39 16.49
C SER A 341 -5.13 -7.27 15.08
N LEU A 342 -3.83 -7.44 14.93
CA LEU A 342 -3.13 -7.46 13.65
C LEU A 342 -1.99 -8.47 13.70
N THR A 343 -2.06 -9.50 12.87
CA THR A 343 -0.96 -10.45 12.72
C THR A 343 -0.19 -10.08 11.46
N LYS A 344 1.05 -9.69 11.61
CA LYS A 344 1.92 -9.40 10.46
C LYS A 344 2.36 -10.68 9.76
N SER A 345 2.67 -10.60 8.48
CA SER A 345 3.27 -11.72 7.74
C SER A 345 4.71 -11.98 8.19
N LEU A 346 5.21 -13.20 7.98
CA LEU A 346 6.60 -13.55 8.29
C LEU A 346 7.61 -12.69 7.53
N THR A 347 7.26 -12.22 6.35
CA THR A 347 8.11 -11.37 5.50
C THR A 347 8.06 -9.90 5.88
N ALA A 348 7.15 -9.49 6.76
CA ALA A 348 7.00 -8.11 7.21
C ALA A 348 7.92 -7.81 8.41
N HIS A 349 9.24 -7.92 8.20
CA HIS A 349 10.23 -7.55 9.21
C HIS A 349 10.07 -6.07 9.61
N GLY A 350 10.06 -5.79 10.92
CA GLY A 350 9.82 -4.44 11.45
C GLY A 350 8.39 -3.91 11.23
N GLY A 351 7.47 -4.75 10.75
CA GLY A 351 6.08 -4.37 10.52
C GLY A 351 5.26 -4.28 11.82
N LEU A 352 4.13 -3.60 11.71
CA LEU A 352 3.16 -3.41 12.80
C LEU A 352 2.51 -4.74 13.18
N GLU A 353 2.51 -5.04 14.46
CA GLU A 353 1.83 -6.22 15.02
C GLU A 353 1.14 -5.85 16.33
N ASN A 354 -0.13 -6.21 16.44
CA ASN A 354 -0.94 -6.01 17.65
C ASN A 354 -0.74 -4.64 18.31
N PRO A 355 -0.93 -3.51 17.59
CA PRO A 355 -0.59 -2.21 18.11
C PRO A 355 -1.41 -1.82 19.32
N LYS A 356 -0.75 -1.13 20.26
CA LYS A 356 -1.44 -0.44 21.36
C LYS A 356 -2.05 0.84 20.86
N ILE A 357 -3.33 1.02 21.17
CA ILE A 357 -4.12 2.15 20.70
C ILE A 357 -4.64 2.94 21.90
N SER A 358 -4.41 4.23 21.88
CA SER A 358 -4.94 5.17 22.86
C SER A 358 -6.43 5.44 22.67
N GLU A 359 -7.12 5.98 23.68
CA GLU A 359 -8.53 6.37 23.56
C GLU A 359 -8.70 7.47 22.52
N GLU A 360 -7.80 8.43 22.44
CA GLU A 360 -7.85 9.50 21.43
C GLU A 360 -7.73 8.95 20.01
N GLY A 361 -6.84 7.98 19.75
CA GLY A 361 -6.71 7.35 18.44
C GLY A 361 -7.95 6.50 18.09
N ARG A 362 -8.47 5.75 19.08
CA ARG A 362 -9.72 5.01 18.89
C ARG A 362 -10.90 5.92 18.56
N ARG A 363 -11.08 7.01 19.32
CA ARG A 363 -12.18 7.97 19.09
C ARG A 363 -12.09 8.60 17.73
N PHE A 364 -10.89 9.03 17.34
CA PHE A 364 -10.62 9.65 16.05
C PHE A 364 -11.00 8.72 14.90
N ASP A 365 -10.47 7.50 14.88
CA ASP A 365 -10.72 6.56 13.79
C ASP A 365 -12.18 6.06 13.78
N ALA A 366 -12.75 5.73 14.97
CA ALA A 366 -14.15 5.36 15.09
C ALA A 366 -15.09 6.51 14.67
N GLY A 367 -14.74 7.76 14.99
CA GLY A 367 -15.50 8.94 14.58
C GLY A 367 -15.54 9.09 13.05
N LEU A 368 -14.42 8.91 12.38
CA LEU A 368 -14.34 8.91 10.92
C LEU A 368 -15.14 7.76 10.31
N MET A 369 -14.93 6.54 10.80
CA MET A 369 -15.60 5.35 10.30
C MET A 369 -17.12 5.42 10.46
N CYS A 370 -17.62 6.00 11.56
CA CYS A 370 -19.04 6.12 11.84
C CYS A 370 -19.76 7.20 10.99
N GLN A 371 -19.01 7.99 10.20
CA GLN A 371 -19.58 8.91 9.21
C GLN A 371 -19.86 8.22 7.87
N LEU A 372 -19.34 7.02 7.62
CA LEU A 372 -19.61 6.27 6.40
C LEU A 372 -21.06 5.77 6.38
N THR A 373 -21.78 6.12 5.34
CA THR A 373 -23.13 5.61 5.07
C THR A 373 -23.09 4.15 4.63
N ASP A 374 -24.20 3.44 4.74
CA ASP A 374 -24.32 2.08 4.21
C ASP A 374 -24.05 2.04 2.70
N GLN A 375 -24.51 3.05 1.96
CA GLN A 375 -24.23 3.15 0.51
C GLN A 375 -22.75 3.30 0.22
N GLN A 376 -22.01 4.13 0.97
CA GLN A 376 -20.56 4.27 0.78
C GLN A 376 -19.80 2.98 1.09
N ILE A 377 -20.24 2.21 2.09
CA ILE A 377 -19.64 0.90 2.39
C ILE A 377 -19.96 -0.11 1.27
N GLN A 378 -21.20 -0.11 0.73
CA GLN A 378 -21.53 -0.93 -0.43
C GLN A 378 -20.70 -0.54 -1.66
N ASP A 379 -20.55 0.76 -1.91
CA ASP A 379 -19.77 1.29 -3.02
C ASP A 379 -18.28 0.92 -2.90
N LEU A 380 -17.75 0.84 -1.66
CA LEU A 380 -16.38 0.38 -1.40
C LEU A 380 -16.15 -1.04 -1.95
N PHE A 381 -17.03 -1.97 -1.59
CA PHE A 381 -16.87 -3.36 -2.00
C PHE A 381 -17.33 -3.62 -3.42
N ARG A 382 -18.25 -2.82 -3.95
CA ARG A 382 -18.62 -2.85 -5.37
C ARG A 382 -17.46 -2.33 -6.24
N ALA A 383 -16.89 -1.19 -5.88
CA ALA A 383 -15.72 -0.64 -6.58
C ALA A 383 -14.52 -1.58 -6.53
N ALA A 384 -14.34 -2.30 -5.43
CA ALA A 384 -13.31 -3.33 -5.31
C ALA A 384 -13.63 -4.60 -6.11
N ARG A 385 -14.79 -4.69 -6.79
CA ARG A 385 -15.23 -5.90 -7.50
C ARG A 385 -15.26 -7.16 -6.60
N ALA A 386 -15.68 -6.99 -5.33
CA ALA A 386 -15.70 -8.08 -4.36
C ALA A 386 -16.54 -9.28 -4.80
N ALA A 387 -17.53 -9.05 -5.68
CA ALA A 387 -18.37 -10.11 -6.24
C ALA A 387 -17.71 -10.86 -7.41
N ASP A 388 -16.67 -10.29 -8.04
CA ASP A 388 -15.99 -10.92 -9.18
C ASP A 388 -14.92 -11.93 -8.73
N MET A 389 -14.70 -12.08 -7.42
CA MET A 389 -13.70 -13.00 -6.89
C MET A 389 -14.08 -14.46 -7.18
N PRO A 390 -13.09 -15.32 -7.50
CA PRO A 390 -13.34 -16.73 -7.89
C PRO A 390 -14.12 -17.53 -6.85
N GLU A 391 -14.02 -17.17 -5.57
CA GLU A 391 -14.73 -17.88 -4.49
C GLU A 391 -16.26 -17.83 -4.64
N TRP A 392 -16.80 -16.84 -5.37
CA TRP A 392 -18.24 -16.66 -5.60
C TRP A 392 -18.76 -17.29 -6.88
N HIS A 393 -17.87 -17.80 -7.74
CA HIS A 393 -18.22 -18.30 -9.06
C HIS A 393 -17.96 -19.80 -9.21
N ASN A 394 -18.73 -20.44 -10.12
CA ASN A 394 -18.48 -21.76 -10.65
C ASN A 394 -17.41 -21.71 -11.73
N HIS A 395 -16.94 -22.84 -12.21
CA HIS A 395 -15.93 -22.94 -13.27
C HIS A 395 -16.42 -22.36 -14.62
N ASP A 396 -17.73 -22.28 -14.85
CA ASP A 396 -18.33 -21.67 -16.04
C ASP A 396 -18.52 -20.14 -15.93
N GLY A 397 -18.06 -19.54 -14.83
CA GLY A 397 -18.18 -18.10 -14.54
C GLY A 397 -19.55 -17.67 -13.98
N SER A 398 -20.52 -18.56 -13.85
CA SER A 398 -21.79 -18.25 -13.20
C SER A 398 -21.62 -18.13 -11.69
N PHE A 399 -22.46 -17.32 -11.03
CA PHE A 399 -22.48 -17.29 -9.57
C PHE A 399 -22.83 -18.65 -8.96
N LYS A 400 -22.17 -19.00 -7.86
CA LYS A 400 -22.56 -20.14 -7.03
C LYS A 400 -23.98 -19.97 -6.50
N ALA A 401 -24.64 -21.07 -6.16
CA ALA A 401 -26.01 -21.06 -5.66
C ALA A 401 -26.18 -20.10 -4.46
N GLY A 402 -27.12 -19.16 -4.58
CA GLY A 402 -27.42 -18.16 -3.57
C GLY A 402 -26.48 -16.94 -3.58
N ALA A 403 -25.44 -16.91 -4.42
CA ALA A 403 -24.61 -15.72 -4.62
C ALA A 403 -25.16 -14.86 -5.77
N THR A 404 -25.08 -13.55 -5.57
CA THR A 404 -25.28 -12.51 -6.57
C THR A 404 -24.39 -11.35 -6.21
N GLU A 405 -24.08 -10.43 -7.14
CA GLU A 405 -23.33 -9.23 -6.80
C GLU A 405 -23.88 -8.52 -5.56
N ALA A 406 -25.20 -8.27 -5.54
CA ALA A 406 -25.86 -7.60 -4.42
C ALA A 406 -25.68 -8.36 -3.10
N SER A 407 -25.84 -9.69 -3.10
CA SER A 407 -25.71 -10.50 -1.88
C SER A 407 -24.28 -10.54 -1.35
N VAL A 408 -23.28 -10.57 -2.24
CA VAL A 408 -21.86 -10.55 -1.85
C VAL A 408 -21.48 -9.19 -1.28
N VAL A 409 -21.84 -8.10 -1.96
CA VAL A 409 -21.61 -6.73 -1.47
C VAL A 409 -22.28 -6.53 -0.12
N GLN A 410 -23.51 -7.04 0.08
CA GLN A 410 -24.19 -6.95 1.36
C GLN A 410 -23.47 -7.70 2.47
N GLN A 411 -22.96 -8.90 2.22
CA GLN A 411 -22.19 -9.67 3.22
C GLN A 411 -20.92 -8.91 3.68
N TRP A 412 -20.19 -8.30 2.76
CA TRP A 412 -19.04 -7.44 3.07
C TRP A 412 -19.45 -6.21 3.88
N THR A 413 -20.56 -5.58 3.48
CA THR A 413 -21.12 -4.41 4.19
C THR A 413 -21.49 -4.74 5.63
N ASP A 414 -22.15 -5.86 5.85
CA ASP A 414 -22.56 -6.30 7.20
C ASP A 414 -21.34 -6.63 8.07
N ALA A 415 -20.35 -7.29 7.49
CA ALA A 415 -19.08 -7.56 8.18
C ALA A 415 -18.35 -6.26 8.56
N PHE A 416 -18.30 -5.28 7.64
CA PHE A 416 -17.72 -3.97 7.91
C PHE A 416 -18.43 -3.26 9.07
N LYS A 417 -19.75 -3.18 9.01
CA LYS A 417 -20.57 -2.55 10.05
C LYS A 417 -20.35 -3.20 11.41
N LYS A 418 -20.34 -4.54 11.46
CA LYS A 418 -20.08 -5.28 12.70
C LYS A 418 -18.70 -4.98 13.29
N LYS A 419 -17.67 -4.84 12.46
CA LYS A 419 -16.32 -4.47 12.92
C LYS A 419 -16.26 -2.99 13.32
N ARG A 420 -16.92 -2.10 12.59
CA ARG A 420 -17.05 -0.68 12.94
C ARG A 420 -17.67 -0.48 14.32
N GLU A 421 -18.70 -1.24 14.65
CA GLU A 421 -19.32 -1.23 15.99
C GLU A 421 -18.34 -1.68 17.09
N GLN A 422 -17.41 -2.60 16.80
CA GLN A 422 -16.37 -2.97 17.75
C GLN A 422 -15.42 -1.79 18.04
N LEU A 423 -15.12 -0.94 17.05
CA LEU A 423 -14.34 0.29 17.26
C LEU A 423 -15.12 1.28 18.13
N ALA A 424 -16.38 1.51 17.80
CA ALA A 424 -17.22 2.52 18.46
C ALA A 424 -17.52 2.16 19.93
N SER A 425 -17.73 0.87 20.22
CA SER A 425 -18.09 0.39 21.56
C SER A 425 -16.92 0.21 22.53
N ALA A 426 -15.70 0.08 22.02
CA ALA A 426 -14.52 -0.07 22.87
C ALA A 426 -14.26 1.18 23.74
N ARG A 427 -13.52 0.99 24.85
CA ARG A 427 -13.04 2.07 25.71
C ARG A 427 -11.59 1.80 26.04
N CYS A 428 -10.74 2.73 25.65
CA CYS A 428 -9.29 2.62 25.81
C CYS A 428 -8.79 3.61 26.88
N GLU A 429 -7.57 3.40 27.36
CA GLU A 429 -6.90 4.36 28.20
C GLU A 429 -6.41 5.54 27.37
N TRP A 430 -6.53 6.73 27.94
CA TRP A 430 -5.98 7.95 27.36
C TRP A 430 -4.44 7.92 27.48
N LYS A 431 -3.75 8.22 26.41
CA LYS A 431 -2.31 8.50 26.43
C LYS A 431 -2.07 9.99 26.64
N GLU A 432 -2.80 10.81 25.88
CA GLU A 432 -2.76 12.26 25.95
C GLU A 432 -4.19 12.79 25.81
N LYS A 433 -4.88 12.98 26.94
CA LYS A 433 -6.25 13.51 26.88
C LYS A 433 -6.21 15.00 26.52
N PRO A 434 -6.66 15.42 25.33
CA PRO A 434 -6.67 16.82 24.97
C PRO A 434 -7.67 17.61 25.82
N ALA A 435 -7.38 18.89 26.05
CA ALA A 435 -8.27 19.80 26.75
C ALA A 435 -9.55 20.06 25.93
N ASP A 436 -9.40 20.10 24.59
CA ASP A 436 -10.50 20.21 23.63
C ASP A 436 -10.58 18.93 22.79
N LEU A 437 -11.72 18.28 22.86
CA LEU A 437 -11.99 17.06 22.11
C LEU A 437 -12.48 17.34 20.69
N SER A 438 -12.77 18.58 20.32
CA SER A 438 -13.31 18.93 19.00
C SER A 438 -12.37 18.54 17.85
N ALA A 439 -11.07 18.63 18.06
CA ALA A 439 -10.07 18.19 17.07
C ALA A 439 -10.13 16.69 16.75
N ILE A 440 -10.59 15.88 17.71
CA ILE A 440 -10.76 14.43 17.57
C ILE A 440 -12.15 14.08 17.07
N ASP A 441 -13.17 14.66 17.67
CA ASP A 441 -14.56 14.30 17.45
C ASP A 441 -15.15 14.98 16.20
N ASN A 442 -14.57 16.12 15.81
CA ASN A 442 -14.99 16.90 14.64
C ASN A 442 -13.82 17.65 14.02
N PRO A 443 -12.88 16.96 13.35
CA PRO A 443 -11.64 17.54 12.82
C PRO A 443 -11.83 18.74 11.89
N LYS A 444 -13.01 18.86 11.26
CA LYS A 444 -13.35 19.99 10.37
C LYS A 444 -14.17 21.11 11.04
N GLY A 445 -14.55 20.93 12.32
CA GLY A 445 -15.40 21.89 13.02
C GLY A 445 -16.81 22.00 12.42
N LEU A 446 -17.32 20.92 11.84
CA LEU A 446 -18.66 20.87 11.29
C LEU A 446 -19.70 20.94 12.43
N ALA A 447 -20.77 21.69 12.25
CA ALA A 447 -21.81 21.88 13.26
C ALA A 447 -22.54 20.57 13.62
N SER A 448 -22.64 19.65 12.67
CA SER A 448 -23.16 18.30 12.88
C SER A 448 -22.39 17.30 12.03
N VAL A 449 -21.82 16.28 12.66
CA VAL A 449 -21.15 15.18 12.00
C VAL A 449 -22.13 13.99 11.99
N PRO A 450 -22.48 13.42 10.81
CA PRO A 450 -23.29 12.22 10.75
C PRO A 450 -22.67 11.08 11.56
N ASN A 451 -23.48 10.34 12.28
CA ASN A 451 -23.04 9.18 13.05
C ASN A 451 -23.96 8.00 12.76
N TYR A 452 -23.46 7.03 12.02
CA TYR A 452 -24.18 5.82 11.62
C TYR A 452 -23.86 4.60 12.49
N CYS A 453 -23.09 4.77 13.58
CA CYS A 453 -22.89 3.74 14.57
C CYS A 453 -24.05 3.72 15.58
N THR A 454 -24.42 2.52 16.04
CA THR A 454 -25.39 2.35 17.15
C THR A 454 -24.71 2.68 18.48
N ALA A 455 -23.46 2.27 18.66
CA ALA A 455 -22.62 2.73 19.76
C ALA A 455 -22.00 4.08 19.41
N LYS A 456 -22.14 5.05 20.31
CA LYS A 456 -21.45 6.34 20.13
C LYS A 456 -19.94 6.14 20.23
N PRO A 457 -19.14 6.63 19.28
CA PRO A 457 -17.68 6.47 19.30
C PRO A 457 -17.02 7.23 20.47
N PHE A 458 -17.75 8.13 21.13
CA PHE A 458 -17.27 9.00 22.22
C PHE A 458 -18.33 9.28 23.29
#